data_818580ffed885b361b7188197fff9949
#
_entry.id   818580ffed885b361b7188197fff9949
#
_cell.length_a   1.000
_cell.length_b   1.000
_cell.length_c   1.000
_cell.angle_alpha   90.00
_cell.angle_beta   90.00
_cell.angle_gamma   90.00
#
_symmetry.space_group_name_H-M   'P 1'
#
loop_
_entity.id
_entity.type
_entity.pdbx_description
1 polymer ?
#
loop_
_entity_poly.entity_id
_entity_poly.type
_entity_poly.pdbx_seq_one_letter_code
_entity_poly.pdbx_strand_id
1 'polypeptide(L)'
;MSLALHHVVIDAHNLPQLARFWAQALGWQILSEREREVVIGPEVTAPVGICFMPSPDGKVVKNRVHLDLTAGADERDAEIERLVALGASRVDIGQTGSESWTVLADPEGNEFCVIRPKTTLVE
;
A
#
# COMPACT_ATOMS: atom_id res chain seq x y z
N MET A 1 -26.00 -3.60 13.59
CA MET A 1 -25.29 -4.03 12.37
C MET A 1 -24.13 -4.93 12.75
N SER A 2 -23.86 -5.94 11.91
CA SER A 2 -22.84 -6.95 12.24
C SER A 2 -21.67 -6.98 11.24
N LEU A 3 -21.65 -6.08 10.26
CA LEU A 3 -20.56 -6.04 9.28
C LEU A 3 -19.38 -5.22 9.82
N ALA A 4 -18.17 -5.69 9.52
CA ALA A 4 -16.94 -4.97 9.82
C ALA A 4 -15.97 -5.12 8.65
N LEU A 5 -15.18 -4.10 8.41
CA LEU A 5 -14.11 -4.21 7.41
C LEU A 5 -13.02 -5.11 7.98
N HIS A 6 -12.63 -6.14 7.23
CA HIS A 6 -11.65 -7.15 7.70
C HIS A 6 -10.33 -7.04 6.96
N HIS A 7 -10.36 -7.19 5.65
CA HIS A 7 -9.18 -7.08 4.81
C HIS A 7 -9.43 -6.15 3.64
N VAL A 8 -8.38 -5.48 3.18
CA VAL A 8 -8.29 -5.02 1.81
C VAL A 8 -7.56 -6.13 1.07
N VAL A 9 -8.14 -6.65 -0.01
CA VAL A 9 -7.53 -7.73 -0.79
C VAL A 9 -6.88 -7.13 -2.03
N ILE A 10 -5.61 -7.47 -2.26
CA ILE A 10 -4.87 -7.02 -3.42
C ILE A 10 -4.43 -8.26 -4.20
N ASP A 11 -4.82 -8.32 -5.47
CA ASP A 11 -4.37 -9.40 -6.35
C ASP A 11 -2.91 -9.18 -6.73
N ALA A 12 -2.14 -10.27 -6.74
CA ALA A 12 -0.71 -10.21 -6.95
C ALA A 12 -0.28 -11.20 -8.01
N HIS A 13 0.47 -10.72 -8.99
CA HIS A 13 1.11 -11.59 -9.96
C HIS A 13 2.28 -12.33 -9.32
N ASN A 14 3.09 -11.63 -8.53
CA ASN A 14 4.17 -12.23 -7.74
C ASN A 14 3.81 -12.07 -6.26
N LEU A 15 3.13 -13.06 -5.72
CA LEU A 15 2.56 -13.01 -4.38
C LEU A 15 3.58 -12.71 -3.28
N PRO A 16 4.70 -13.45 -3.16
CA PRO A 16 5.65 -13.18 -2.07
C PRO A 16 6.30 -11.80 -2.17
N GLN A 17 6.63 -11.37 -3.38
CA GLN A 17 7.30 -10.09 -3.58
C GLN A 17 6.40 -8.92 -3.21
N LEU A 18 5.14 -8.95 -3.66
CA LEU A 18 4.23 -7.85 -3.40
C LEU A 18 3.88 -7.75 -1.92
N ALA A 19 3.63 -8.89 -1.28
CA ALA A 19 3.34 -8.91 0.16
C ALA A 19 4.52 -8.39 0.97
N ARG A 20 5.75 -8.77 0.60
CA ARG A 20 6.96 -8.31 1.29
C ARG A 20 7.14 -6.79 1.13
N PHE A 21 6.91 -6.28 -0.08
CA PHE A 21 7.00 -4.83 -0.31
C PHE A 21 6.08 -4.08 0.65
N TRP A 22 4.80 -4.45 0.69
CA TRP A 22 3.83 -3.75 1.52
C TRP A 22 4.08 -3.92 3.01
N ALA A 23 4.50 -5.11 3.44
CA ALA A 23 4.86 -5.32 4.84
C ALA A 23 6.01 -4.40 5.26
N GLN A 24 7.04 -4.30 4.42
CA GLN A 24 8.17 -3.42 4.69
C GLN A 24 7.79 -1.94 4.60
N ALA A 25 6.97 -1.58 3.61
CA ALA A 25 6.52 -0.21 3.45
C ALA A 25 5.76 0.31 4.67
N LEU A 26 4.87 -0.53 5.21
CA LEU A 26 4.02 -0.15 6.35
C LEU A 26 4.65 -0.47 7.71
N GLY A 27 5.78 -1.19 7.74
CA GLY A 27 6.34 -1.67 8.98
C GLY A 27 5.46 -2.71 9.65
N TRP A 28 4.71 -3.47 8.85
CA TRP A 28 3.78 -4.49 9.33
C TRP A 28 4.42 -5.86 9.30
N GLN A 29 3.79 -6.80 10.03
CA GLN A 29 4.23 -8.17 10.08
C GLN A 29 3.53 -9.00 9.01
N ILE A 30 4.20 -10.03 8.53
CA ILE A 30 3.55 -11.08 7.74
C ILE A 30 2.93 -12.02 8.76
N LEU A 31 1.60 -11.98 8.86
CA LEU A 31 0.85 -12.71 9.88
C LEU A 31 0.55 -14.15 9.46
N SER A 32 0.42 -14.39 8.17
CA SER A 32 0.16 -15.71 7.61
C SER A 32 0.71 -15.74 6.20
N GLU A 33 1.42 -16.82 5.87
CA GLU A 33 1.99 -16.97 4.54
C GLU A 33 1.69 -18.38 4.05
N ARG A 34 0.81 -18.46 3.07
CA ARG A 34 0.39 -19.71 2.46
C ARG A 34 0.61 -19.62 0.97
N GLU A 35 0.46 -20.76 0.27
CA GLU A 35 0.71 -20.81 -1.17
C GLU A 35 -0.17 -19.83 -1.95
N ARG A 36 -1.43 -19.68 -1.56
CA ARG A 36 -2.41 -18.86 -2.28
C ARG A 36 -2.93 -17.67 -1.50
N GLU A 37 -2.26 -17.30 -0.42
CA GLU A 37 -2.72 -16.19 0.40
C GLU A 37 -1.62 -15.75 1.34
N VAL A 38 -1.34 -14.45 1.37
CA VAL A 38 -0.46 -13.85 2.37
C VAL A 38 -1.23 -12.72 3.06
N VAL A 39 -1.26 -12.74 4.39
CA VAL A 39 -1.93 -11.71 5.18
C VAL A 39 -0.88 -10.92 5.95
N ILE A 40 -0.95 -9.60 5.85
CA ILE A 40 -0.08 -8.70 6.62
C ILE A 40 -0.92 -7.80 7.50
N GLY A 41 -0.34 -7.34 8.60
CA GLY A 41 -1.00 -6.42 9.52
C GLY A 41 -0.04 -5.99 10.61
N PRO A 42 -0.44 -4.99 11.43
CA PRO A 42 0.38 -4.58 12.56
C PRO A 42 0.53 -5.70 13.59
N GLU A 43 -0.55 -6.47 13.78
CA GLU A 43 -0.60 -7.62 14.69
C GLU A 43 -1.82 -8.46 14.34
N VAL A 44 -1.90 -9.70 14.86
CA VAL A 44 -3.00 -10.61 14.48
C VAL A 44 -4.36 -10.14 14.97
N THR A 45 -4.40 -9.28 15.98
CA THR A 45 -5.64 -8.76 16.53
C THR A 45 -6.03 -7.39 15.96
N ALA A 46 -5.26 -6.87 15.02
CA ALA A 46 -5.60 -5.59 14.39
C ALA A 46 -6.97 -5.68 13.70
N PRO A 47 -7.75 -4.59 13.70
CA PRO A 47 -9.09 -4.62 13.11
C PRO A 47 -9.09 -4.80 11.61
N VAL A 48 -8.05 -4.31 10.91
CA VAL A 48 -7.98 -4.39 9.44
C VAL A 48 -6.56 -4.78 9.03
N GLY A 49 -6.46 -5.69 8.08
CA GLY A 49 -5.20 -6.05 7.46
C GLY A 49 -5.28 -5.95 5.95
N ILE A 50 -4.21 -6.37 5.29
CA ILE A 50 -4.18 -6.51 3.84
C ILE A 50 -3.91 -7.98 3.54
N CYS A 51 -4.71 -8.52 2.62
CA CYS A 51 -4.58 -9.90 2.16
C CYS A 51 -4.18 -9.87 0.69
N PHE A 52 -3.12 -10.59 0.34
CA PHE A 52 -2.67 -10.71 -1.04
C PHE A 52 -3.04 -12.09 -1.57
N MET A 53 -3.61 -12.14 -2.76
CA MET A 53 -4.01 -13.39 -3.38
C MET A 53 -3.43 -13.47 -4.79
N PRO A 54 -3.05 -14.68 -5.25
CA PRO A 54 -2.42 -14.80 -6.57
C PRO A 54 -3.42 -14.53 -7.69
N SER A 55 -2.94 -13.85 -8.73
CA SER A 55 -3.69 -13.60 -9.95
C SER A 55 -2.78 -13.83 -11.15
N PRO A 56 -3.26 -14.48 -12.20
CA PRO A 56 -2.46 -14.64 -13.40
C PRO A 56 -2.32 -13.36 -14.21
N ASP A 57 -3.18 -12.38 -13.95
CA ASP A 57 -3.24 -11.15 -14.73
C ASP A 57 -2.43 -10.04 -14.09
N GLY A 58 -1.70 -9.30 -14.93
CA GLY A 58 -1.06 -8.08 -14.49
C GLY A 58 -2.04 -6.91 -14.50
N LYS A 59 -1.63 -5.82 -13.88
CA LYS A 59 -2.41 -4.59 -13.89
C LYS A 59 -2.30 -3.92 -15.26
N VAL A 60 -3.44 -3.54 -15.84
CA VAL A 60 -3.51 -2.97 -17.19
C VAL A 60 -3.99 -1.53 -17.20
N VAL A 61 -4.93 -1.18 -16.31
CA VAL A 61 -5.53 0.15 -16.23
C VAL A 61 -5.36 0.71 -14.82
N LYS A 62 -5.57 2.03 -14.69
CA LYS A 62 -5.50 2.68 -13.38
C LYS A 62 -6.51 2.05 -12.42
N ASN A 63 -6.07 1.76 -11.20
CA ASN A 63 -6.96 1.22 -10.17
C ASN A 63 -7.99 2.25 -9.75
N ARG A 64 -9.21 1.80 -9.50
CA ARG A 64 -10.28 2.67 -9.02
C ARG A 64 -10.22 2.90 -7.51
N VAL A 65 -9.52 2.03 -6.80
CA VAL A 65 -9.28 2.16 -5.36
C VAL A 65 -7.77 2.25 -5.17
N HIS A 66 -7.32 3.20 -4.39
CA HIS A 66 -5.91 3.30 -4.03
C HIS A 66 -5.78 3.60 -2.54
N LEU A 67 -4.63 3.28 -1.98
CA LEU A 67 -4.34 3.52 -0.58
C LEU A 67 -3.65 4.87 -0.44
N ASP A 68 -4.01 5.61 0.61
CA ASP A 68 -3.30 6.82 1.01
C ASP A 68 -2.50 6.50 2.26
N LEU A 69 -1.21 6.86 2.24
CA LEU A 69 -0.31 6.69 3.37
C LEU A 69 0.08 8.06 3.90
N THR A 70 0.26 8.16 5.22
CA THR A 70 0.80 9.38 5.83
C THR A 70 2.13 9.08 6.48
N ALA A 71 3.00 10.09 6.51
CA ALA A 71 4.27 10.03 7.24
C ALA A 71 4.20 10.99 8.41
N GLY A 72 5.19 10.93 9.30
CA GLY A 72 5.34 11.95 10.34
C GLY A 72 5.67 13.30 9.73
N ALA A 73 5.48 14.36 10.49
CA ALA A 73 5.83 15.71 10.08
C ALA A 73 7.31 15.73 9.68
N ASP A 74 7.62 16.37 8.56
CA ASP A 74 8.98 16.50 8.01
C ASP A 74 9.64 15.19 7.59
N GLU A 75 8.88 14.08 7.54
CA GLU A 75 9.43 12.77 7.14
C GLU A 75 8.98 12.33 5.76
N ARG A 76 8.10 13.07 5.12
CA ARG A 76 7.46 12.63 3.88
C ARG A 76 8.47 12.34 2.77
N ASP A 77 9.41 13.26 2.53
CA ASP A 77 10.37 13.08 1.43
C ASP A 77 11.29 11.89 1.69
N ALA A 78 11.74 11.72 2.94
CA ALA A 78 12.58 10.59 3.31
C ALA A 78 11.83 9.27 3.16
N GLU A 79 10.55 9.24 3.52
CA GLU A 79 9.72 8.05 3.37
C GLU A 79 9.48 7.72 1.90
N ILE A 80 9.28 8.71 1.04
CA ILE A 80 9.14 8.47 -0.40
C ILE A 80 10.42 7.84 -0.95
N GLU A 81 11.59 8.38 -0.57
CA GLU A 81 12.87 7.80 -1.01
C GLU A 81 13.03 6.36 -0.51
N ARG A 82 12.61 6.08 0.72
CA ARG A 82 12.67 4.71 1.26
C ARG A 82 11.77 3.77 0.47
N LEU A 83 10.56 4.21 0.12
CA LEU A 83 9.63 3.39 -0.68
C LEU A 83 10.19 3.09 -2.07
N VAL A 84 10.81 4.08 -2.69
CA VAL A 84 11.44 3.88 -4.00
C VAL A 84 12.57 2.85 -3.88
N ALA A 85 13.38 2.93 -2.82
CA ALA A 85 14.43 1.96 -2.58
C ALA A 85 13.89 0.54 -2.35
N LEU A 86 12.69 0.40 -1.81
CA LEU A 86 12.03 -0.89 -1.61
C LEU A 86 11.42 -1.46 -2.89
N GLY A 87 11.27 -0.64 -3.94
CA GLY A 87 10.74 -1.12 -5.22
C GLY A 87 9.58 -0.31 -5.79
N ALA A 88 9.15 0.75 -5.12
CA ALA A 88 8.11 1.63 -5.66
C ALA A 88 8.67 2.51 -6.78
N SER A 89 7.78 3.01 -7.62
CA SER A 89 8.12 3.93 -8.71
C SER A 89 7.29 5.20 -8.58
N ARG A 90 7.85 6.34 -8.99
CA ARG A 90 7.08 7.58 -9.08
C ARG A 90 6.18 7.51 -10.31
N VAL A 91 4.96 8.04 -10.19
CA VAL A 91 3.95 7.96 -11.25
C VAL A 91 3.42 9.35 -11.55
N ASP A 92 3.30 9.66 -12.85
CA ASP A 92 2.67 10.89 -13.32
C ASP A 92 1.24 10.54 -13.77
N ILE A 93 0.25 11.10 -13.06
CA ILE A 93 -1.17 10.96 -13.43
C ILE A 93 -1.80 12.31 -13.69
N GLY A 94 -0.97 13.30 -14.09
CA GLY A 94 -1.45 14.64 -14.39
C GLY A 94 -1.34 15.63 -13.23
N GLN A 95 -0.71 15.24 -12.12
CA GLN A 95 -0.50 16.16 -11.01
C GLN A 95 0.49 17.27 -11.41
N THR A 96 0.30 18.45 -10.84
CA THR A 96 1.07 19.63 -11.18
C THR A 96 2.34 19.81 -10.34
N GLY A 97 2.47 19.04 -9.25
CA GLY A 97 3.56 19.19 -8.30
C GLY A 97 3.21 20.10 -7.12
N SER A 98 2.04 20.74 -7.16
CA SER A 98 1.59 21.61 -6.07
C SER A 98 0.62 20.91 -5.12
N GLU A 99 0.25 19.67 -5.42
CA GLU A 99 -0.67 18.91 -4.60
C GLU A 99 -0.02 18.53 -3.27
N SER A 100 -0.84 18.30 -2.26
CA SER A 100 -0.38 17.86 -0.94
C SER A 100 -0.14 16.34 -0.86
N TRP A 101 -0.07 15.67 -2.02
CA TRP A 101 0.17 14.23 -2.10
C TRP A 101 1.16 13.93 -3.22
N THR A 102 1.80 12.77 -3.11
CA THR A 102 2.69 12.24 -4.16
C THR A 102 2.18 10.86 -4.56
N VAL A 103 2.06 10.63 -5.85
CA VAL A 103 1.60 9.35 -6.38
C VAL A 103 2.79 8.46 -6.69
N LEU A 104 2.72 7.23 -6.19
CA LEU A 104 3.72 6.20 -6.46
C LEU A 104 2.99 4.96 -6.97
N ALA A 105 3.75 4.01 -7.50
CA ALA A 105 3.25 2.68 -7.84
C ALA A 105 4.06 1.64 -7.09
N ASP A 106 3.39 0.58 -6.63
CA ASP A 106 4.07 -0.55 -6.01
C ASP A 106 4.79 -1.39 -7.08
N PRO A 107 5.51 -2.46 -6.71
CA PRO A 107 6.26 -3.25 -7.70
C PRO A 107 5.40 -3.85 -8.82
N GLU A 108 4.09 -3.94 -8.64
CA GLU A 108 3.20 -4.47 -9.68
C GLU A 108 2.40 -3.37 -10.36
N GLY A 109 2.72 -2.11 -10.10
CA GLY A 109 2.09 -0.98 -10.77
C GLY A 109 0.83 -0.46 -10.12
N ASN A 110 0.46 -0.93 -8.92
CA ASN A 110 -0.70 -0.42 -8.21
C ASN A 110 -0.40 0.98 -7.68
N GLU A 111 -1.19 1.97 -8.09
CA GLU A 111 -1.01 3.35 -7.62
C GLU A 111 -1.39 3.47 -6.15
N PHE A 112 -0.63 4.25 -5.42
CA PHE A 112 -0.94 4.68 -4.06
C PHE A 112 -0.36 6.06 -3.84
N CYS A 113 -0.82 6.75 -2.80
CA CYS A 113 -0.39 8.12 -2.53
C CYS A 113 0.26 8.20 -1.17
N VAL A 114 1.27 9.06 -1.07
CA VAL A 114 1.77 9.54 0.20
C VAL A 114 1.24 10.94 0.37
N ILE A 115 0.34 11.13 1.33
CA ILE A 115 -0.35 12.39 1.55
C ILE A 115 0.31 13.17 2.70
N ARG A 116 -0.12 14.42 2.87
CA ARG A 116 0.39 15.25 3.97
C ARG A 116 0.12 14.58 5.33
N PRO A 117 0.91 14.88 6.35
CA PRO A 117 0.66 14.33 7.69
C PRO A 117 -0.74 14.65 8.19
N LYS A 118 -1.38 13.66 8.81
CA LYS A 118 -2.71 13.79 9.39
C LYS A 118 -2.74 13.13 10.74
N THR A 119 -3.50 13.70 11.65
CA THR A 119 -3.67 13.14 12.99
C THR A 119 -5.03 12.47 13.19
N THR A 120 -5.97 12.74 12.29
CA THR A 120 -7.30 12.13 12.32
C THR A 120 -7.67 11.70 10.91
N LEU A 121 -8.82 11.09 10.73
CA LEU A 121 -9.29 10.70 9.39
C LEU A 121 -9.69 11.89 8.54
N VAL A 122 -9.83 13.08 9.13
CA VAL A 122 -10.27 14.30 8.41
C VAL A 122 -9.15 15.33 8.33
N GLU A 123 -8.37 15.47 9.38
CA GLU A 123 -7.33 16.49 9.51
C GLU A 123 -5.95 15.89 9.66
#